data_cbbc9384d44d4c1a07602affcf0ba0f0
#
_entry.id   cbbc9384d44d4c1a07602affcf0ba0f0
#
_cell.length_a   1.000
_cell.length_b   1.000
_cell.length_c   1.000
_cell.angle_alpha   90.00
_cell.angle_beta   90.00
_cell.angle_gamma   90.00
#
_symmetry.space_group_name_H-M   'P 1'
#
loop_
_entity.id
_entity.type
_entity.pdbx_description
1 polymer ?
#
loop_
_entity_poly.entity_id
_entity_poly.type
_entity_poly.pdbx_seq_one_letter_code
_entity_poly.pdbx_strand_id
1 'polypeptide(L)'
;MKRFQFELQPLLGLKKQQQAEAQMRQLKMRMHLDTVRQQLKALEDQLDAMANQQSERLGVPVPAAQFVLQSQSSDQLRDWIVEVRNREQQSESAYQQAAADYARITAAVEALESLRNAEWNEYVKQSARERQRELDETVLRRWRYPNDANMEVQSDG
;
A
#
# COMPACT_ATOMS: atom_id res chain seq x y z
N MET A 1 8.96 34.57 14.26
CA MET A 1 8.21 33.50 13.52
C MET A 1 8.20 32.20 14.32
N LYS A 2 7.02 31.69 14.63
CA LYS A 2 6.89 30.34 15.22
C LYS A 2 7.17 29.28 14.13
N ARG A 3 7.92 28.24 14.50
CA ARG A 3 8.17 27.09 13.60
C ARG A 3 6.88 26.34 13.32
N PHE A 4 6.64 25.93 12.06
CA PHE A 4 5.50 25.09 11.73
C PHE A 4 5.56 23.76 12.51
N GLN A 5 4.46 23.40 13.13
CA GLN A 5 4.26 22.11 13.81
C GLN A 5 2.89 21.58 13.43
N PHE A 6 2.87 20.40 12.85
CA PHE A 6 1.64 19.69 12.57
C PHE A 6 1.26 18.84 13.79
N GLU A 7 0.16 19.16 14.44
CA GLU A 7 -0.26 18.49 15.68
C GLU A 7 -0.50 16.99 15.51
N LEU A 8 -0.97 16.58 14.33
CA LEU A 8 -1.25 15.18 13.98
C LEU A 8 -0.04 14.44 13.41
N GLN A 9 1.17 15.01 13.46
CA GLN A 9 2.38 14.35 12.97
C GLN A 9 2.64 12.97 13.60
N PRO A 10 2.45 12.75 14.92
CA PRO A 10 2.58 11.41 15.51
C PRO A 10 1.55 10.41 14.96
N LEU A 11 0.32 10.85 14.74
CA LEU A 11 -0.73 10.02 14.16
C LEU A 11 -0.40 9.64 12.71
N LEU A 12 0.09 10.60 11.92
CA LEU A 12 0.54 10.34 10.55
C LEU A 12 1.67 9.31 10.52
N GLY A 13 2.65 9.43 11.43
CA GLY A 13 3.73 8.47 11.57
C GLY A 13 3.23 7.05 11.89
N LEU A 14 2.31 6.93 12.85
CA LEU A 14 1.67 5.65 13.20
C LEU A 14 0.90 5.05 12.02
N LYS A 15 0.13 5.87 11.30
CA LYS A 15 -0.64 5.41 10.13
C LYS A 15 0.26 4.96 8.98
N LYS A 16 1.39 5.61 8.75
CA LYS A 16 2.39 5.16 7.78
C LYS A 16 3.04 3.83 8.16
N GLN A 17 3.32 3.62 9.44
CA GLN A 17 3.78 2.31 9.91
C GLN A 17 2.73 1.23 9.70
N GLN A 18 1.47 1.48 10.07
CA GLN A 18 0.36 0.55 9.83
C GLN A 18 0.16 0.27 8.33
N GLN A 19 0.35 1.27 7.47
CA GLN A 19 0.28 1.11 6.01
C GLN A 19 1.36 0.16 5.51
N ALA A 20 2.60 0.30 5.96
CA ALA A 20 3.69 -0.60 5.59
C ALA A 20 3.43 -2.05 6.04
N GLU A 21 2.92 -2.24 7.26
CA GLU A 21 2.54 -3.57 7.78
C GLU A 21 1.39 -4.19 6.97
N ALA A 22 0.36 -3.39 6.62
CA ALA A 22 -0.76 -3.86 5.80
C ALA A 22 -0.33 -4.21 4.37
N GLN A 23 0.58 -3.45 3.78
CA GLN A 23 1.17 -3.74 2.47
C GLN A 23 1.93 -5.08 2.48
N MET A 24 2.75 -5.30 3.49
CA MET A 24 3.47 -6.58 3.65
C MET A 24 2.51 -7.76 3.83
N ARG A 25 1.43 -7.57 4.59
CA ARG A 25 0.39 -8.60 4.76
C ARG A 25 -0.32 -8.91 3.44
N GLN A 26 -0.71 -7.88 2.69
CA GLN A 26 -1.33 -8.05 1.38
C GLN A 26 -0.42 -8.82 0.42
N LEU A 27 0.86 -8.45 0.35
CA LEU A 27 1.85 -9.12 -0.49
C LEU A 27 2.00 -10.59 -0.10
N LYS A 28 2.09 -10.89 1.19
CA LYS A 28 2.18 -12.26 1.72
C LYS A 28 0.95 -13.10 1.34
N MET A 29 -0.25 -12.53 1.46
CA MET A 29 -1.50 -13.22 1.08
C MET A 29 -1.56 -13.47 -0.43
N ARG A 30 -1.09 -12.53 -1.24
CA ARG A 30 -1.00 -12.69 -2.69
C ARG A 30 -0.05 -13.83 -3.07
N MET A 31 1.15 -13.85 -2.50
CA MET A 31 2.13 -14.93 -2.75
C MET A 31 1.57 -16.30 -2.36
N HIS A 32 0.84 -16.38 -1.25
CA HIS A 32 0.19 -17.61 -0.83
C HIS A 32 -0.90 -18.06 -1.83
N LEU A 33 -1.74 -17.13 -2.27
CA LEU A 33 -2.76 -17.39 -3.28
C LEU A 33 -2.15 -17.88 -4.60
N ASP A 34 -1.08 -17.22 -5.08
CA ASP A 34 -0.38 -17.63 -6.29
C ASP A 34 0.20 -19.04 -6.18
N THR A 35 0.74 -19.40 -5.01
CA THR A 35 1.24 -20.74 -4.74
C THR A 35 0.11 -21.79 -4.80
N VAL A 36 -1.04 -21.50 -4.18
CA VAL A 36 -2.20 -22.42 -4.21
C VAL A 36 -2.74 -22.58 -5.63
N ARG A 37 -2.79 -21.48 -6.41
CA ARG A 37 -3.20 -21.53 -7.83
C ARG A 37 -2.25 -22.36 -8.69
N GLN A 38 -0.95 -22.26 -8.46
CA GLN A 38 0.04 -23.11 -9.14
C GLN A 38 -0.13 -24.58 -8.81
N GLN A 39 -0.40 -24.89 -7.54
CA GLN A 39 -0.69 -26.25 -7.10
C GLN A 39 -1.97 -26.80 -7.78
N LEU A 40 -3.04 -26.01 -7.79
CA LEU A 40 -4.30 -26.40 -8.43
C LEU A 40 -4.09 -26.69 -9.91
N LYS A 41 -3.40 -25.79 -10.63
CA LYS A 41 -3.10 -25.96 -12.05
C LYS A 41 -2.28 -27.23 -12.30
N ALA A 42 -1.27 -27.52 -11.50
CA ALA A 42 -0.44 -28.73 -11.63
C ALA A 42 -1.28 -30.00 -11.45
N LEU A 43 -2.23 -30.01 -10.51
CA LEU A 43 -3.14 -31.15 -10.30
C LEU A 43 -4.14 -31.31 -11.44
N GLU A 44 -4.68 -30.24 -11.97
CA GLU A 44 -5.58 -30.25 -13.13
C GLU A 44 -4.85 -30.75 -14.38
N ASP A 45 -3.63 -30.26 -14.65
CA ASP A 45 -2.78 -30.72 -15.75
C ASP A 45 -2.46 -32.22 -15.62
N GLN A 46 -2.22 -32.71 -14.41
CA GLN A 46 -1.99 -34.12 -14.12
C GLN A 46 -3.24 -34.96 -14.41
N LEU A 47 -4.42 -34.48 -14.01
CA LEU A 47 -5.69 -35.18 -14.31
C LEU A 47 -5.94 -35.26 -15.81
N ASP A 48 -5.70 -34.16 -16.54
CA ASP A 48 -5.84 -34.11 -18.00
C ASP A 48 -4.87 -35.08 -18.71
N ALA A 49 -3.62 -35.13 -18.25
CA ALA A 49 -2.63 -36.08 -18.76
C ALA A 49 -3.06 -37.52 -18.55
N MET A 50 -3.61 -37.86 -17.37
CA MET A 50 -4.16 -39.19 -17.11
C MET A 50 -5.35 -39.52 -18.03
N ALA A 51 -6.27 -38.56 -18.25
CA ALA A 51 -7.42 -38.74 -19.15
C ALA A 51 -6.97 -38.95 -20.61
N ASN A 52 -6.02 -38.19 -21.11
CA ASN A 52 -5.44 -38.33 -22.45
C ASN A 52 -4.76 -39.70 -22.62
N GLN A 53 -4.00 -40.14 -21.61
CA GLN A 53 -3.34 -41.44 -21.63
C GLN A 53 -4.35 -42.61 -21.67
N GLN A 54 -5.50 -42.47 -20.98
CA GLN A 54 -6.59 -43.43 -21.05
C GLN A 54 -7.25 -43.45 -22.45
N SER A 55 -7.47 -42.31 -23.06
CA SER A 55 -8.08 -42.19 -24.37
C SER A 55 -7.22 -42.81 -25.48
N GLU A 56 -5.90 -42.66 -25.41
CA GLU A 56 -4.92 -43.26 -26.34
C GLU A 56 -4.91 -44.80 -26.26
N ARG A 57 -5.31 -45.37 -25.12
CA ARG A 57 -5.35 -46.82 -24.87
C ARG A 57 -6.74 -47.45 -25.18
N LEU A 58 -7.68 -46.66 -25.68
CA LEU A 58 -8.98 -47.19 -26.09
C LEU A 58 -8.83 -48.26 -27.17
N GLY A 59 -9.31 -49.51 -26.89
CA GLY A 59 -9.19 -50.66 -27.77
C GLY A 59 -8.01 -51.59 -27.47
N VAL A 60 -7.13 -51.26 -26.49
CA VAL A 60 -6.10 -52.17 -26.04
C VAL A 60 -6.62 -52.96 -24.80
N PRO A 61 -6.53 -54.31 -24.77
CA PRO A 61 -6.95 -55.07 -23.61
C PRO A 61 -6.07 -54.74 -22.40
N VAL A 62 -6.69 -54.22 -21.33
CA VAL A 62 -6.00 -53.89 -20.05
C VAL A 62 -6.48 -54.83 -18.98
N PRO A 63 -5.60 -55.40 -18.11
CA PRO A 63 -6.02 -56.21 -16.97
C PRO A 63 -7.01 -55.42 -16.09
N ALA A 64 -8.08 -56.12 -15.63
CA ALA A 64 -9.12 -55.47 -14.79
C ALA A 64 -8.53 -54.81 -13.51
N ALA A 65 -7.52 -55.45 -12.90
CA ALA A 65 -6.83 -54.89 -11.76
C ALA A 65 -6.13 -53.56 -12.05
N GLN A 66 -5.53 -53.39 -13.24
CA GLN A 66 -4.89 -52.14 -13.66
C GLN A 66 -5.94 -51.04 -13.92
N PHE A 67 -7.08 -51.39 -14.49
CA PHE A 67 -8.19 -50.43 -14.67
C PHE A 67 -8.73 -49.91 -13.34
N VAL A 68 -8.92 -50.78 -12.35
CA VAL A 68 -9.37 -50.41 -11.01
C VAL A 68 -8.36 -49.47 -10.32
N LEU A 69 -7.06 -49.74 -10.39
CA LEU A 69 -6.02 -48.89 -9.81
C LEU A 69 -5.99 -47.51 -10.48
N GLN A 70 -6.14 -47.44 -11.79
CA GLN A 70 -6.19 -46.16 -12.51
C GLN A 70 -7.44 -45.35 -12.15
N SER A 71 -8.60 -45.98 -12.02
CA SER A 71 -9.83 -45.33 -11.59
C SER A 71 -9.71 -44.77 -10.19
N GLN A 72 -9.21 -45.56 -9.26
CA GLN A 72 -8.96 -45.11 -7.87
C GLN A 72 -7.99 -43.93 -7.81
N SER A 73 -6.90 -43.93 -8.59
CA SER A 73 -5.95 -42.85 -8.66
C SER A 73 -6.58 -41.56 -9.21
N SER A 74 -7.42 -41.69 -10.23
CA SER A 74 -8.16 -40.54 -10.80
C SER A 74 -9.16 -39.95 -9.80
N ASP A 75 -9.84 -40.78 -9.03
CA ASP A 75 -10.82 -40.33 -8.04
C ASP A 75 -10.12 -39.65 -6.87
N GLN A 76 -9.02 -40.18 -6.38
CA GLN A 76 -8.19 -39.52 -5.35
C GLN A 76 -7.68 -38.15 -5.82
N LEU A 77 -7.26 -38.04 -7.08
CA LEU A 77 -6.78 -36.79 -7.63
C LEU A 77 -7.90 -35.76 -7.75
N ARG A 78 -9.12 -36.18 -8.14
CA ARG A 78 -10.31 -35.31 -8.15
C ARG A 78 -10.67 -34.81 -6.76
N ASP A 79 -10.65 -35.69 -5.76
CA ASP A 79 -10.91 -35.30 -4.35
C ASP A 79 -9.88 -34.25 -3.87
N TRP A 80 -8.63 -34.44 -4.23
CA TRP A 80 -7.57 -33.49 -3.90
C TRP A 80 -7.75 -32.14 -4.60
N ILE A 81 -8.14 -32.16 -5.87
CA ILE A 81 -8.46 -30.91 -6.61
C ILE A 81 -9.60 -30.15 -5.93
N VAL A 82 -10.63 -30.84 -5.45
CA VAL A 82 -11.74 -30.18 -4.72
C VAL A 82 -11.22 -29.54 -3.42
N GLU A 83 -10.36 -30.22 -2.67
CA GLU A 83 -9.76 -29.66 -1.46
C GLU A 83 -8.89 -28.42 -1.74
N VAL A 84 -8.05 -28.48 -2.79
CA VAL A 84 -7.19 -27.35 -3.16
C VAL A 84 -8.01 -26.19 -3.72
N ARG A 85 -9.11 -26.39 -4.42
CA ARG A 85 -10.05 -25.35 -4.83
C ARG A 85 -10.69 -24.65 -3.64
N ASN A 86 -11.09 -25.40 -2.62
CA ASN A 86 -11.60 -24.80 -1.38
C ASN A 86 -10.53 -23.96 -0.70
N ARG A 87 -9.28 -24.40 -0.69
CA ARG A 87 -8.14 -23.67 -0.15
C ARG A 87 -7.84 -22.41 -0.97
N GLU A 88 -7.99 -22.47 -2.29
CA GLU A 88 -7.88 -21.29 -3.17
C GLU A 88 -8.94 -20.23 -2.83
N GLN A 89 -10.19 -20.61 -2.67
CA GLN A 89 -11.26 -19.69 -2.29
C GLN A 89 -11.00 -19.01 -0.94
N GLN A 90 -10.51 -19.76 0.05
CA GLN A 90 -10.13 -19.21 1.35
C GLN A 90 -8.95 -18.22 1.22
N SER A 91 -7.96 -18.56 0.41
CA SER A 91 -6.79 -17.71 0.16
C SER A 91 -7.15 -16.45 -0.62
N GLU A 92 -8.05 -16.54 -1.58
CA GLU A 92 -8.62 -15.40 -2.32
C GLU A 92 -9.35 -14.44 -1.37
N SER A 93 -10.21 -14.98 -0.50
CA SER A 93 -10.92 -14.18 0.51
C SER A 93 -9.94 -13.48 1.47
N ALA A 94 -8.92 -14.18 1.93
CA ALA A 94 -7.89 -13.61 2.80
C ALA A 94 -7.09 -12.48 2.09
N TYR A 95 -6.76 -12.66 0.82
CA TYR A 95 -6.12 -11.63 0.01
C TYR A 95 -7.01 -10.39 -0.16
N GLN A 96 -8.29 -10.59 -0.48
CA GLN A 96 -9.24 -9.48 -0.66
C GLN A 96 -9.42 -8.69 0.64
N GLN A 97 -9.48 -9.34 1.79
CA GLN A 97 -9.53 -8.68 3.10
C GLN A 97 -8.26 -7.86 3.37
N ALA A 98 -7.08 -8.44 3.11
CA ALA A 98 -5.82 -7.73 3.28
C ALA A 98 -5.68 -6.53 2.33
N ALA A 99 -6.17 -6.65 1.09
CA ALA A 99 -6.21 -5.56 0.11
C ALA A 99 -7.15 -4.44 0.54
N ALA A 100 -8.33 -4.77 1.06
CA ALA A 100 -9.29 -3.79 1.58
C ALA A 100 -8.73 -3.05 2.82
N ASP A 101 -8.06 -3.75 3.73
CA ASP A 101 -7.39 -3.15 4.88
C ASP A 101 -6.28 -2.18 4.46
N TYR A 102 -5.45 -2.58 3.52
CA TYR A 102 -4.40 -1.71 2.98
C TYR A 102 -4.99 -0.45 2.32
N ALA A 103 -6.03 -0.59 1.50
CA ALA A 103 -6.69 0.54 0.86
C ALA A 103 -7.29 1.52 1.88
N ARG A 104 -7.93 1.01 2.94
CA ARG A 104 -8.50 1.83 4.02
C ARG A 104 -7.42 2.61 4.77
N ILE A 105 -6.30 1.98 5.11
CA ILE A 105 -5.20 2.64 5.81
C ILE A 105 -4.53 3.67 4.89
N THR A 106 -4.35 3.35 3.62
CA THR A 106 -3.80 4.27 2.61
C THR A 106 -4.65 5.53 2.48
N ALA A 107 -5.98 5.38 2.40
CA ALA A 107 -6.88 6.54 2.37
C ALA A 107 -6.77 7.42 3.64
N ALA A 108 -6.58 6.82 4.80
CA ALA A 108 -6.36 7.56 6.04
C ALA A 108 -5.01 8.32 6.04
N VAL A 109 -3.94 7.73 5.51
CA VAL A 109 -2.64 8.40 5.33
C VAL A 109 -2.76 9.58 4.38
N GLU A 110 -3.38 9.39 3.22
CA GLU A 110 -3.59 10.44 2.22
C GLU A 110 -4.41 11.62 2.78
N ALA A 111 -5.45 11.34 3.56
CA ALA A 111 -6.25 12.37 4.22
C ALA A 111 -5.42 13.19 5.22
N LEU A 112 -4.58 12.55 6.02
CA LEU A 112 -3.70 13.23 6.98
C LEU A 112 -2.59 14.04 6.26
N GLU A 113 -2.04 13.53 5.17
CA GLU A 113 -1.06 14.26 4.35
C GLU A 113 -1.70 15.48 3.67
N SER A 114 -2.91 15.34 3.17
CA SER A 114 -3.67 16.45 2.59
C SER A 114 -3.94 17.55 3.63
N LEU A 115 -4.35 17.16 4.83
CA LEU A 115 -4.55 18.09 5.94
C LEU A 115 -3.25 18.82 6.31
N ARG A 116 -2.15 18.08 6.46
CA ARG A 116 -0.84 18.68 6.74
C ARG A 116 -0.42 19.68 5.67
N ASN A 117 -0.65 19.35 4.40
CA ASN A 117 -0.31 20.23 3.28
C ASN A 117 -1.19 21.50 3.28
N ALA A 118 -2.47 21.38 3.62
CA ALA A 118 -3.37 22.53 3.75
C ALA A 118 -2.90 23.47 4.88
N GLU A 119 -2.59 22.94 6.06
CA GLU A 119 -2.07 23.73 7.19
C GLU A 119 -0.71 24.36 6.87
N TRP A 120 0.17 23.63 6.18
CA TRP A 120 1.44 24.18 5.72
C TRP A 120 1.26 25.37 4.77
N ASN A 121 0.36 25.25 3.81
CA ASN A 121 0.08 26.33 2.85
C ASN A 121 -0.48 27.56 3.57
N GLU A 122 -1.34 27.38 4.56
CA GLU A 122 -1.88 28.49 5.35
C GLU A 122 -0.78 29.15 6.20
N TYR A 123 0.08 28.33 6.84
CA TYR A 123 1.24 28.83 7.57
C TYR A 123 2.17 29.66 6.68
N VAL A 124 2.46 29.22 5.45
CA VAL A 124 3.30 29.95 4.50
C VAL A 124 2.68 31.30 4.14
N LYS A 125 1.36 31.35 3.89
CA LYS A 125 0.64 32.58 3.60
C LYS A 125 0.67 33.56 4.78
N GLN A 126 0.44 33.07 5.98
CA GLN A 126 0.50 33.91 7.20
C GLN A 126 1.91 34.44 7.42
N SER A 127 2.93 33.60 7.29
CA SER A 127 4.33 33.99 7.41
C SER A 127 4.76 35.04 6.38
N ALA A 128 4.23 34.96 5.17
CA ALA A 128 4.49 35.96 4.15
C ALA A 128 3.85 37.31 4.51
N ARG A 129 2.59 37.29 5.01
CA ARG A 129 1.88 38.50 5.47
C ARG A 129 2.59 39.16 6.67
N GLU A 130 3.06 38.38 7.64
CA GLU A 130 3.82 38.89 8.78
C GLU A 130 5.12 39.56 8.33
N ARG A 131 5.88 38.93 7.46
CA ARG A 131 7.12 39.53 6.88
C ARG A 131 6.83 40.83 6.13
N GLN A 132 5.76 40.89 5.36
CA GLN A 132 5.38 42.10 4.66
C GLN A 132 5.05 43.26 5.63
N ARG A 133 4.30 42.96 6.70
CA ARG A 133 4.00 43.94 7.76
C ARG A 133 5.26 44.45 8.44
N GLU A 134 6.20 43.57 8.80
CA GLU A 134 7.49 43.95 9.40
C GLU A 134 8.32 44.85 8.47
N LEU A 135 8.31 44.56 7.17
CA LEU A 135 8.97 45.40 6.16
C LEU A 135 8.29 46.78 6.05
N ASP A 136 6.97 46.83 5.97
CA ASP A 136 6.19 48.06 5.87
C ASP A 136 6.42 48.93 7.15
N GLU A 137 6.42 48.33 8.33
CA GLU A 137 6.73 49.06 9.57
C GLU A 137 8.18 49.61 9.59
N THR A 138 9.13 48.84 9.07
CA THR A 138 10.53 49.29 8.98
C THR A 138 10.70 50.44 8.05
N VAL A 139 10.02 50.43 6.91
CA VAL A 139 9.98 51.52 5.93
C VAL A 139 9.34 52.76 6.57
N LEU A 140 8.18 52.62 7.24
CA LEU A 140 7.47 53.72 7.89
C LEU A 140 8.32 54.35 9.03
N ARG A 141 9.06 53.54 9.82
CA ARG A 141 9.98 54.06 10.84
C ARG A 141 11.11 54.89 10.23
N ARG A 142 11.74 54.45 9.14
CA ARG A 142 12.78 55.19 8.42
C ARG A 142 12.24 56.54 7.85
N TRP A 143 10.99 56.55 7.42
CA TRP A 143 10.36 57.77 6.94
C TRP A 143 10.02 58.77 8.04
N ARG A 144 9.63 58.29 9.23
CA ARG A 144 9.31 59.14 10.40
C ARG A 144 10.53 59.72 11.09
N TYR A 145 11.67 59.05 11.01
CA TYR A 145 12.91 59.51 11.67
C TYR A 145 14.08 59.51 10.69
N PRO A 146 14.13 60.45 9.71
CA PRO A 146 15.20 60.47 8.72
C PRO A 146 16.54 61.03 9.29
N ASN A 147 16.63 61.43 10.55
CA ASN A 147 17.68 62.38 11.00
C ASN A 147 18.63 61.88 12.09
N ASP A 148 18.57 60.65 12.56
CA ASP A 148 19.52 60.20 13.61
C ASP A 148 20.90 59.72 13.07
N ALA A 149 21.10 59.64 11.78
CA ALA A 149 22.36 59.23 11.17
C ALA A 149 23.30 60.37 10.72
N ASN A 150 22.86 61.66 10.84
CA ASN A 150 23.68 62.80 10.38
C ASN A 150 24.16 63.74 11.48
N MET A 151 24.03 63.41 12.77
CA MET A 151 24.49 64.26 13.86
C MET A 151 25.87 63.90 14.46
N GLU A 152 26.55 62.85 13.97
CA GLU A 152 27.87 62.48 14.52
C GLU A 152 29.08 62.92 13.67
N VAL A 153 28.94 63.72 12.63
CA VAL A 153 30.08 64.13 11.77
C VAL A 153 30.41 65.63 11.86
N GLN A 154 29.83 66.41 12.76
CA GLN A 154 30.21 67.81 12.93
C GLN A 154 30.50 68.19 14.40
N SER A 155 31.48 67.58 15.00
CA SER A 155 32.16 68.14 16.15
C SER A 155 33.57 67.56 16.29
N ASP A 156 34.43 67.87 15.36
CA ASP A 156 35.86 67.95 15.53
C ASP A 156 36.47 68.86 14.44
N GLY A 157 36.59 70.09 14.77
CA GLY A 157 37.28 71.11 14.00
C GLY A 157 37.70 72.22 14.88
#